data_ae614e1e34451fbb2d4ee9ad705ea502
#
_entry.id   ae614e1e34451fbb2d4ee9ad705ea502
#
_cell.length_a   1.000
_cell.length_b   1.000
_cell.length_c   1.000
_cell.angle_alpha   90.00
_cell.angle_beta   90.00
_cell.angle_gamma   90.00
#
_symmetry.space_group_name_H-M   'P 1'
#
loop_
_entity.id
_entity.type
_entity.pdbx_description
1 polymer ?
#
loop_
_entity_poly.entity_id
_entity_poly.type
_entity_poly.pdbx_seq_one_letter_code
_entity_poly.pdbx_strand_id
1 'polypeptide(L)'
;GHELGLKLRRDSVVLSMDYYLAGLNAGMDSSYTFMTEDSMVIYRAKFAEKIIAKYDSMMAKEAERRRLDDEAIKNQLEQVKKTAKEDGEKFLAENKKNPDVKVTKSGLQYKIIKEGSGRLIKENDIVKIHMSMKSLNAPEFQNTRGLEPMIVPVKELFPGWKEGMQLMRKGSHYELYLPSDLAFGEQGFGPAFPPNVVVIINVEVLD
;
A
#
# COMPACT_ATOMS: atom_id res chain seq x y z
N GLY A 1 14.80 -4.59 45.16
CA GLY A 1 13.54 -5.40 45.10
C GLY A 1 12.62 -4.96 43.96
N HIS A 2 12.33 -3.68 43.85
CA HIS A 2 11.39 -3.14 42.84
C HIS A 2 11.90 -3.32 41.40
N GLU A 3 13.14 -2.96 41.10
CA GLU A 3 13.76 -3.13 39.77
C GLU A 3 13.82 -4.60 39.32
N LEU A 4 14.18 -5.50 40.24
CA LEU A 4 14.19 -6.95 39.96
C LEU A 4 12.79 -7.46 39.64
N GLY A 5 11.78 -7.01 40.36
CA GLY A 5 10.38 -7.36 40.13
C GLY A 5 9.88 -6.89 38.78
N LEU A 6 10.24 -5.67 38.34
CA LEU A 6 9.91 -5.14 37.01
C LEU A 6 10.60 -5.93 35.90
N LYS A 7 11.87 -6.29 36.09
CA LYS A 7 12.62 -7.08 35.11
C LYS A 7 12.03 -8.49 34.94
N LEU A 8 11.71 -9.17 36.05
CA LEU A 8 11.09 -10.49 36.03
C LEU A 8 9.69 -10.47 35.41
N ARG A 9 8.90 -9.41 35.65
CA ARG A 9 7.61 -9.22 35.02
C ARG A 9 7.72 -9.01 33.51
N ARG A 10 8.69 -8.20 33.09
CA ARG A 10 8.98 -7.98 31.65
C ARG A 10 9.41 -9.26 30.95
N ASP A 11 10.22 -10.07 31.62
CA ASP A 11 10.75 -11.33 31.09
C ASP A 11 9.78 -12.51 31.29
N SER A 12 8.54 -12.23 31.72
CA SER A 12 7.46 -13.22 31.95
C SER A 12 7.83 -14.35 32.90
N VAL A 13 8.72 -14.08 33.82
CA VAL A 13 9.13 -15.04 34.86
C VAL A 13 8.16 -14.96 36.02
N VAL A 14 7.35 -15.99 36.22
CA VAL A 14 6.47 -16.13 37.38
C VAL A 14 7.29 -16.70 38.54
N LEU A 15 7.61 -15.84 39.49
CA LEU A 15 8.19 -16.27 40.77
C LEU A 15 7.07 -16.65 41.72
N SER A 16 7.10 -17.88 42.20
CA SER A 16 6.30 -18.23 43.37
C SER A 16 6.85 -17.46 44.59
N MET A 17 6.00 -16.64 45.20
CA MET A 17 6.37 -15.84 46.36
C MET A 17 6.83 -16.73 47.54
N ASP A 18 6.24 -17.90 47.66
CA ASP A 18 6.56 -18.86 48.71
C ASP A 18 7.99 -19.39 48.59
N TYR A 19 8.45 -19.71 47.36
CA TYR A 19 9.81 -20.13 47.10
C TYR A 19 10.82 -18.99 47.24
N TYR A 20 10.41 -17.75 46.89
CA TYR A 20 11.25 -16.57 47.09
C TYR A 20 11.49 -16.26 48.56
N LEU A 21 10.41 -16.31 49.38
CA LEU A 21 10.48 -16.10 50.80
C LEU A 21 11.26 -17.24 51.52
N ALA A 22 11.05 -18.50 51.10
CA ALA A 22 11.82 -19.63 51.61
C ALA A 22 13.31 -19.48 51.29
N GLY A 23 13.68 -19.01 50.11
CA GLY A 23 15.08 -18.74 49.72
C GLY A 23 15.70 -17.58 50.50
N LEU A 24 14.94 -16.51 50.77
CA LEU A 24 15.40 -15.39 51.62
C LEU A 24 15.64 -15.85 53.07
N ASN A 25 14.71 -16.59 53.67
CA ASN A 25 14.83 -17.10 55.02
C ASN A 25 16.03 -18.07 55.17
N ALA A 26 16.23 -18.96 54.18
CA ALA A 26 17.36 -19.86 54.14
C ALA A 26 18.70 -19.13 53.97
N GLY A 27 18.73 -18.01 53.22
CA GLY A 27 19.91 -17.15 53.08
C GLY A 27 20.25 -16.33 54.31
N MET A 28 19.28 -16.07 55.18
CA MET A 28 19.48 -15.39 56.48
C MET A 28 19.99 -16.36 57.58
N ASP A 29 19.72 -17.64 57.44
CA ASP A 29 20.23 -18.67 58.34
C ASP A 29 21.41 -19.40 57.66
N SER A 30 22.63 -18.96 57.98
CA SER A 30 23.87 -19.49 57.43
C SER A 30 24.13 -20.97 57.70
N SER A 31 23.30 -21.64 58.49
CA SER A 31 23.38 -23.07 58.80
C SER A 31 22.61 -23.96 57.79
N TYR A 32 21.83 -23.40 56.90
CA TYR A 32 20.95 -24.13 56.02
C TYR A 32 21.37 -24.03 54.54
N THR A 33 21.86 -25.09 53.96
CA THR A 33 22.15 -25.20 52.54
C THR A 33 20.91 -25.79 51.86
N PHE A 34 20.10 -24.94 51.24
CA PHE A 34 18.81 -25.35 50.60
C PHE A 34 18.98 -26.25 49.40
N MET A 35 20.11 -26.15 48.70
CA MET A 35 20.47 -27.00 47.53
C MET A 35 22.00 -27.23 47.51
N THR A 36 22.39 -28.42 47.13
CA THR A 36 23.79 -28.69 46.77
C THR A 36 24.15 -28.00 45.46
N GLU A 37 25.44 -27.70 45.26
CA GLU A 37 25.92 -27.05 44.02
C GLU A 37 25.53 -27.86 42.79
N ASP A 38 25.61 -29.17 42.80
CA ASP A 38 25.16 -30.06 41.72
C ASP A 38 23.66 -29.96 41.44
N SER A 39 22.87 -29.89 42.53
CA SER A 39 21.42 -29.71 42.40
C SER A 39 21.06 -28.36 41.77
N MET A 40 21.81 -27.29 42.07
CA MET A 40 21.63 -25.97 41.46
C MET A 40 21.96 -25.97 39.96
N VAL A 41 23.03 -26.67 39.56
CA VAL A 41 23.41 -26.80 38.14
C VAL A 41 22.29 -27.51 37.34
N ILE A 42 21.79 -28.61 37.84
CA ILE A 42 20.71 -29.38 37.23
C ILE A 42 19.43 -28.51 37.15
N TYR A 43 19.09 -27.78 38.19
CA TYR A 43 17.90 -26.93 38.21
C TYR A 43 18.00 -25.76 37.21
N ARG A 44 19.18 -25.11 37.12
CA ARG A 44 19.45 -24.05 36.15
C ARG A 44 19.32 -24.56 34.70
N ALA A 45 19.86 -25.76 34.41
CA ALA A 45 19.76 -26.37 33.10
C ALA A 45 18.31 -26.64 32.72
N LYS A 46 17.52 -27.29 33.56
CA LYS A 46 16.09 -27.54 33.37
C LYS A 46 15.25 -26.26 33.23
N PHE A 47 15.61 -25.22 33.98
CA PHE A 47 14.95 -23.92 33.89
C PHE A 47 15.27 -23.24 32.55
N ALA A 48 16.54 -23.26 32.13
CA ALA A 48 16.96 -22.74 30.83
C ALA A 48 16.25 -23.45 29.67
N GLU A 49 16.16 -24.79 29.69
CA GLU A 49 15.42 -25.57 28.70
C GLU A 49 13.94 -25.14 28.59
N LYS A 50 13.27 -24.95 29.74
CA LYS A 50 11.87 -24.48 29.76
C LYS A 50 11.70 -23.08 29.18
N ILE A 51 12.65 -22.18 29.50
CA ILE A 51 12.62 -20.81 28.95
C ILE A 51 12.85 -20.83 27.45
N ILE A 52 13.84 -21.59 26.98
CA ILE A 52 14.14 -21.74 25.54
C ILE A 52 12.91 -22.31 24.82
N ALA A 53 12.35 -23.42 25.29
CA ALA A 53 11.17 -24.04 24.67
C ALA A 53 9.95 -23.09 24.62
N LYS A 54 9.75 -22.29 25.67
CA LYS A 54 8.68 -21.27 25.68
C LYS A 54 8.95 -20.18 24.65
N TYR A 55 10.21 -19.73 24.53
CA TYR A 55 10.61 -18.69 23.57
C TYR A 55 10.45 -19.19 22.14
N ASP A 56 10.89 -20.41 21.85
CA ASP A 56 10.76 -21.05 20.54
C ASP A 56 9.28 -21.21 20.12
N SER A 57 8.45 -21.65 21.07
CA SER A 57 7.00 -21.76 20.85
C SER A 57 6.35 -20.38 20.56
N MET A 58 6.79 -19.33 21.25
CA MET A 58 6.29 -17.97 21.04
C MET A 58 6.72 -17.45 19.66
N MET A 59 7.98 -17.64 19.30
CA MET A 59 8.51 -17.21 18.00
C MET A 59 7.86 -17.95 16.84
N ALA A 60 7.61 -19.27 17.00
CA ALA A 60 6.90 -20.07 16.00
C ALA A 60 5.46 -19.56 15.77
N LYS A 61 4.73 -19.24 16.86
CA LYS A 61 3.38 -18.67 16.76
C LYS A 61 3.37 -17.30 16.09
N GLU A 62 4.36 -16.47 16.38
CA GLU A 62 4.46 -15.15 15.75
C GLU A 62 4.83 -15.25 14.27
N ALA A 63 5.72 -16.15 13.89
CA ALA A 63 6.06 -16.43 12.49
C ALA A 63 4.83 -16.92 11.71
N GLU A 64 4.06 -17.84 12.29
CA GLU A 64 2.82 -18.34 11.68
C GLU A 64 1.78 -17.23 11.52
N ARG A 65 1.59 -16.38 12.53
CA ARG A 65 0.69 -15.23 12.42
C ARG A 65 1.09 -14.29 11.29
N ARG A 66 2.39 -13.95 11.19
CA ARG A 66 2.90 -13.11 10.09
C ARG A 66 2.64 -13.74 8.73
N ARG A 67 2.87 -15.05 8.60
CA ARG A 67 2.60 -15.78 7.35
C ARG A 67 1.14 -15.72 6.94
N LEU A 68 0.21 -15.88 7.89
CA LEU A 68 -1.23 -15.78 7.64
C LEU A 68 -1.66 -14.34 7.28
N ASP A 69 -1.10 -13.35 7.94
CA ASP A 69 -1.34 -11.93 7.63
C ASP A 69 -0.85 -11.59 6.21
N ASP A 70 0.36 -12.02 5.83
CA ASP A 70 0.92 -11.81 4.49
C ASP A 70 0.08 -12.52 3.41
N GLU A 71 -0.39 -13.73 3.66
CA GLU A 71 -1.26 -14.47 2.75
C GLU A 71 -2.62 -13.78 2.59
N ALA A 72 -3.20 -13.27 3.66
CA ALA A 72 -4.45 -12.52 3.64
C ALA A 72 -4.30 -11.22 2.82
N ILE A 73 -3.22 -10.47 3.03
CA ILE A 73 -2.92 -9.25 2.26
C ILE A 73 -2.76 -9.58 0.77
N LYS A 74 -2.03 -10.64 0.44
CA LYS A 74 -1.85 -11.09 -0.94
C LYS A 74 -3.19 -11.43 -1.60
N ASN A 75 -4.04 -12.18 -0.91
CA ASN A 75 -5.35 -12.57 -1.42
C ASN A 75 -6.27 -11.34 -1.62
N GLN A 76 -6.24 -10.37 -0.70
CA GLN A 76 -6.96 -9.12 -0.86
C GLN A 76 -6.48 -8.33 -2.08
N LEU A 77 -5.17 -8.23 -2.28
CA LEU A 77 -4.59 -7.53 -3.42
C LEU A 77 -5.01 -8.18 -4.76
N GLU A 78 -4.99 -9.52 -4.84
CA GLU A 78 -5.43 -10.24 -6.03
C GLU A 78 -6.93 -10.02 -6.32
N GLN A 79 -7.77 -9.97 -5.30
CA GLN A 79 -9.18 -9.64 -5.46
C GLN A 79 -9.37 -8.20 -5.98
N VAL A 80 -8.64 -7.24 -5.42
CA VAL A 80 -8.69 -5.84 -5.89
C VAL A 80 -8.26 -5.74 -7.35
N LYS A 81 -7.17 -6.41 -7.74
CA LYS A 81 -6.69 -6.45 -9.14
C LYS A 81 -7.74 -7.00 -10.09
N LYS A 82 -8.37 -8.11 -9.71
CA LYS A 82 -9.39 -8.79 -10.51
C LYS A 82 -10.63 -7.90 -10.68
N THR A 83 -11.16 -7.40 -9.58
CA THR A 83 -12.35 -6.54 -9.59
C THR A 83 -12.10 -5.26 -10.39
N ALA A 84 -10.96 -4.60 -10.18
CA ALA A 84 -10.62 -3.38 -10.91
C ALA A 84 -10.50 -3.61 -12.42
N LYS A 85 -9.96 -4.76 -12.83
CA LYS A 85 -9.87 -5.17 -14.24
C LYS A 85 -11.26 -5.41 -14.85
N GLU A 86 -12.08 -6.21 -14.19
CA GLU A 86 -13.44 -6.53 -14.65
C GLU A 86 -14.32 -5.28 -14.77
N ASP A 87 -14.29 -4.42 -13.75
CA ASP A 87 -15.03 -3.15 -13.74
C ASP A 87 -14.52 -2.19 -14.82
N GLY A 88 -13.20 -2.14 -15.00
CA GLY A 88 -12.57 -1.33 -16.04
C GLY A 88 -12.95 -1.76 -17.45
N GLU A 89 -12.87 -3.06 -17.75
CA GLU A 89 -13.27 -3.62 -19.04
C GLU A 89 -14.76 -3.36 -19.33
N LYS A 90 -15.62 -3.55 -18.34
CA LYS A 90 -17.05 -3.29 -18.41
C LYS A 90 -17.36 -1.82 -18.67
N PHE A 91 -16.70 -0.94 -17.91
CA PHE A 91 -16.82 0.51 -18.09
C PHE A 91 -16.41 0.94 -19.50
N LEU A 92 -15.23 0.53 -19.98
CA LEU A 92 -14.73 0.89 -21.30
C LEU A 92 -15.61 0.30 -22.42
N ALA A 93 -16.14 -0.92 -22.23
CA ALA A 93 -17.06 -1.53 -23.18
C ALA A 93 -18.39 -0.78 -23.29
N GLU A 94 -18.87 -0.20 -22.19
CA GLU A 94 -20.07 0.61 -22.19
C GLU A 94 -19.79 2.03 -22.69
N ASN A 95 -18.70 2.65 -22.24
CA ASN A 95 -18.33 4.02 -22.57
C ASN A 95 -18.15 4.22 -24.10
N LYS A 96 -17.55 3.23 -24.79
CA LYS A 96 -17.38 3.28 -26.27
C LYS A 96 -18.69 3.27 -27.06
N LYS A 97 -19.85 2.92 -26.46
CA LYS A 97 -21.17 3.00 -27.12
C LYS A 97 -21.69 4.43 -27.15
N ASN A 98 -21.13 5.31 -26.35
CA ASN A 98 -21.51 6.73 -26.37
C ASN A 98 -21.00 7.37 -27.68
N PRO A 99 -21.86 8.00 -28.48
CA PRO A 99 -21.47 8.60 -29.76
C PRO A 99 -20.45 9.73 -29.63
N ASP A 100 -20.36 10.38 -28.48
CA ASP A 100 -19.38 11.44 -28.21
C ASP A 100 -17.98 10.89 -27.89
N VAL A 101 -17.85 9.59 -27.64
CA VAL A 101 -16.60 8.95 -27.27
C VAL A 101 -15.92 8.35 -28.48
N LYS A 102 -14.68 8.75 -28.70
CA LYS A 102 -13.80 8.21 -29.76
C LYS A 102 -12.81 7.23 -29.13
N VAL A 103 -12.38 6.23 -29.93
CA VAL A 103 -11.46 5.18 -29.50
C VAL A 103 -10.25 5.16 -30.44
N THR A 104 -9.06 5.16 -29.88
CA THR A 104 -7.81 5.04 -30.65
C THR A 104 -7.42 3.56 -30.86
N LYS A 105 -6.37 3.33 -31.65
CA LYS A 105 -5.86 1.97 -31.89
C LYS A 105 -5.27 1.31 -30.64
N SER A 106 -4.75 2.10 -29.71
CA SER A 106 -4.20 1.62 -28.43
C SER A 106 -5.28 1.24 -27.41
N GLY A 107 -6.55 1.60 -27.66
CA GLY A 107 -7.66 1.42 -26.73
C GLY A 107 -7.94 2.64 -25.85
N LEU A 108 -7.16 3.72 -25.96
CA LEU A 108 -7.49 5.00 -25.33
C LEU A 108 -8.86 5.47 -25.82
N GLN A 109 -9.73 5.82 -24.88
CA GLN A 109 -11.01 6.45 -25.21
C GLN A 109 -10.96 7.93 -24.79
N TYR A 110 -11.61 8.79 -25.58
CA TYR A 110 -11.65 10.20 -25.26
C TYR A 110 -12.91 10.87 -25.73
N LYS A 111 -13.34 11.90 -25.01
CA LYS A 111 -14.45 12.77 -25.33
C LYS A 111 -13.93 14.21 -25.48
N ILE A 112 -14.34 14.86 -26.57
CA ILE A 112 -14.04 16.25 -26.84
C ILE A 112 -15.11 17.11 -26.16
N ILE A 113 -14.73 17.87 -25.14
CA ILE A 113 -15.61 18.81 -24.45
C ILE A 113 -15.57 20.16 -25.17
N LYS A 114 -14.36 20.58 -25.56
CA LYS A 114 -14.13 21.79 -26.32
C LYS A 114 -12.95 21.56 -27.26
N GLU A 115 -13.13 21.85 -28.54
CA GLU A 115 -12.02 21.85 -29.50
C GLU A 115 -11.24 23.14 -29.40
N GLY A 116 -9.90 23.06 -29.39
CA GLY A 116 -9.02 24.21 -29.42
C GLY A 116 -8.76 24.69 -30.84
N SER A 117 -8.49 25.96 -30.99
CA SER A 117 -8.12 26.59 -32.28
C SER A 117 -6.61 26.69 -32.52
N GLY A 118 -5.82 26.42 -31.48
CA GLY A 118 -4.37 26.52 -31.56
C GLY A 118 -3.71 25.36 -32.34
N ARG A 119 -2.38 25.35 -32.37
CA ARG A 119 -1.64 24.26 -33.04
C ARG A 119 -1.80 22.93 -32.29
N LEU A 120 -1.63 21.85 -33.03
CA LEU A 120 -1.59 20.51 -32.46
C LEU A 120 -0.39 20.35 -31.49
N ILE A 121 -0.62 19.69 -30.36
CA ILE A 121 0.40 19.43 -29.35
C ILE A 121 1.32 18.31 -29.84
N LYS A 122 2.63 18.48 -29.63
CA LYS A 122 3.66 17.51 -29.99
C LYS A 122 4.33 16.94 -28.75
N GLU A 123 4.96 15.78 -28.90
CA GLU A 123 5.62 15.07 -27.78
C GLU A 123 6.66 15.91 -27.02
N ASN A 124 7.41 16.75 -27.74
CA ASN A 124 8.45 17.60 -27.14
C ASN A 124 7.96 18.95 -26.63
N ASP A 125 6.65 19.18 -26.63
CA ASP A 125 6.08 20.43 -26.12
C ASP A 125 6.07 20.45 -24.60
N ILE A 126 6.18 21.66 -24.07
CA ILE A 126 5.82 21.98 -22.69
C ILE A 126 4.49 22.71 -22.75
N VAL A 127 3.51 22.23 -22.03
CA VAL A 127 2.15 22.75 -22.06
C VAL A 127 1.71 23.25 -20.69
N LYS A 128 0.85 24.25 -20.68
CA LYS A 128 0.18 24.75 -19.50
C LYS A 128 -1.23 24.19 -19.47
N ILE A 129 -1.59 23.50 -18.40
CA ILE A 129 -2.86 22.77 -18.30
C ILE A 129 -3.57 23.00 -16.99
N HIS A 130 -4.90 22.92 -17.02
CA HIS A 130 -5.69 22.50 -15.87
C HIS A 130 -6.12 21.06 -16.07
N MET A 131 -6.10 20.28 -14.99
CA MET A 131 -6.50 18.87 -15.05
C MET A 131 -7.18 18.43 -13.76
N SER A 132 -8.05 17.44 -13.88
CA SER A 132 -8.39 16.57 -12.76
C SER A 132 -8.18 15.12 -13.15
N MET A 133 -7.78 14.30 -12.17
CA MET A 133 -7.48 12.89 -12.37
C MET A 133 -8.10 12.06 -11.26
N LYS A 134 -8.69 10.92 -11.65
CA LYS A 134 -9.26 9.94 -10.72
C LYS A 134 -9.13 8.54 -11.28
N SER A 135 -9.17 7.55 -10.41
CA SER A 135 -9.45 6.18 -10.80
C SER A 135 -10.94 5.94 -10.97
N LEU A 136 -11.30 4.91 -11.72
CA LEU A 136 -12.70 4.50 -11.87
C LEU A 136 -13.32 4.24 -10.49
N ASN A 137 -14.54 4.75 -10.29
CA ASN A 137 -15.31 4.62 -9.04
C ASN A 137 -14.69 5.27 -7.78
N ALA A 138 -13.67 6.12 -7.94
CA ALA A 138 -13.05 6.86 -6.83
C ALA A 138 -13.28 8.37 -6.95
N PRO A 139 -13.16 9.11 -5.85
CA PRO A 139 -13.15 10.57 -5.89
C PRO A 139 -11.93 11.09 -6.67
N GLU A 140 -11.99 12.36 -7.06
CA GLU A 140 -10.84 13.02 -7.70
C GLU A 140 -9.63 13.00 -6.77
N PHE A 141 -8.52 12.47 -7.29
CA PHE A 141 -7.23 12.43 -6.58
C PHE A 141 -6.53 13.79 -6.65
N GLN A 142 -6.59 14.42 -7.81
CA GLN A 142 -5.96 15.71 -8.08
C GLN A 142 -6.89 16.57 -8.93
N ASN A 143 -7.00 17.85 -8.59
CA ASN A 143 -7.73 18.83 -9.36
C ASN A 143 -7.01 20.19 -9.26
N THR A 144 -6.63 20.73 -10.41
CA THR A 144 -5.92 22.03 -10.48
C THR A 144 -6.84 23.19 -10.86
N ARG A 145 -8.14 22.95 -11.08
CA ARG A 145 -9.09 24.03 -11.38
C ARG A 145 -9.27 24.93 -10.14
N GLY A 146 -9.15 26.23 -10.36
CA GLY A 146 -9.15 27.21 -9.28
C GLY A 146 -7.80 27.38 -8.55
N LEU A 147 -6.76 26.66 -9.01
CA LEU A 147 -5.37 26.81 -8.59
C LEU A 147 -4.52 27.31 -9.76
N GLU A 148 -3.22 27.50 -9.51
CA GLU A 148 -2.27 27.80 -10.60
C GLU A 148 -2.20 26.61 -11.59
N PRO A 149 -2.19 26.89 -12.90
CA PRO A 149 -2.03 25.85 -13.92
C PRO A 149 -0.73 25.10 -13.78
N MET A 150 -0.76 23.80 -14.08
CA MET A 150 0.45 22.99 -14.15
C MET A 150 1.19 23.23 -15.46
N ILE A 151 2.52 23.30 -15.38
CA ILE A 151 3.41 23.32 -16.56
C ILE A 151 4.00 21.91 -16.68
N VAL A 152 3.71 21.23 -17.79
CA VAL A 152 4.04 19.81 -17.94
C VAL A 152 4.75 19.55 -19.27
N PRO A 153 5.94 18.93 -19.26
CA PRO A 153 6.56 18.40 -20.47
C PRO A 153 5.78 17.16 -20.94
N VAL A 154 5.23 17.20 -22.16
CA VAL A 154 4.39 16.10 -22.70
C VAL A 154 5.14 14.76 -22.71
N LYS A 155 6.46 14.79 -22.99
CA LYS A 155 7.31 13.59 -23.02
C LYS A 155 7.40 12.83 -21.68
N GLU A 156 7.15 13.52 -20.56
CA GLU A 156 7.25 12.95 -19.20
C GLU A 156 5.94 12.30 -18.72
N LEU A 157 4.85 12.50 -19.48
CA LEU A 157 3.57 11.89 -19.18
C LEU A 157 3.60 10.38 -19.45
N PHE A 158 2.80 9.61 -18.72
CA PHE A 158 2.65 8.18 -19.00
C PHE A 158 1.94 7.93 -20.36
N PRO A 159 2.08 6.74 -20.95
CA PRO A 159 1.78 6.51 -22.37
C PRO A 159 0.41 6.99 -22.84
N GLY A 160 -0.66 6.62 -22.13
CA GLY A 160 -2.01 7.00 -22.56
C GLY A 160 -2.30 8.48 -22.42
N TRP A 161 -1.76 9.14 -21.41
CA TRP A 161 -1.90 10.60 -21.29
C TRP A 161 -1.12 11.34 -22.37
N LYS A 162 0.11 10.89 -22.64
CA LYS A 162 0.91 11.43 -23.74
C LYS A 162 0.18 11.29 -25.09
N GLU A 163 -0.38 10.12 -25.38
CA GLU A 163 -1.19 9.89 -26.58
C GLU A 163 -2.39 10.84 -26.64
N GLY A 164 -3.14 10.96 -25.54
CA GLY A 164 -4.27 11.87 -25.43
C GLY A 164 -3.90 13.32 -25.70
N MET A 165 -2.78 13.80 -25.13
CA MET A 165 -2.28 15.16 -25.36
C MET A 165 -1.95 15.42 -26.82
N GLN A 166 -1.41 14.42 -27.54
CA GLN A 166 -1.05 14.59 -28.96
C GLN A 166 -2.28 14.61 -29.90
N LEU A 167 -3.47 14.24 -29.41
CA LEU A 167 -4.73 14.40 -30.11
C LEU A 167 -5.31 15.82 -29.95
N MET A 168 -4.77 16.59 -28.99
CA MET A 168 -5.31 17.89 -28.58
C MET A 168 -4.60 19.05 -29.28
N ARG A 169 -5.33 20.18 -29.33
CA ARG A 169 -4.79 21.47 -29.73
C ARG A 169 -4.70 22.40 -28.54
N LYS A 170 -3.91 23.43 -28.61
CA LYS A 170 -3.95 24.49 -27.60
C LYS A 170 -5.37 25.10 -27.54
N GLY A 171 -5.86 25.37 -26.33
CA GLY A 171 -7.22 25.80 -26.04
C GLY A 171 -8.28 24.69 -26.01
N SER A 172 -7.88 23.42 -26.16
CA SER A 172 -8.78 22.26 -26.08
C SER A 172 -9.08 21.85 -24.64
N HIS A 173 -10.26 21.21 -24.47
CA HIS A 173 -10.67 20.56 -23.25
C HIS A 173 -11.20 19.16 -23.58
N TYR A 174 -10.53 18.13 -23.11
CA TYR A 174 -10.86 16.72 -23.37
C TYR A 174 -11.03 15.96 -22.07
N GLU A 175 -11.81 14.90 -22.12
CA GLU A 175 -11.86 13.87 -21.10
C GLU A 175 -11.30 12.57 -21.69
N LEU A 176 -10.29 12.04 -21.00
CA LEU A 176 -9.54 10.85 -21.44
C LEU A 176 -9.87 9.69 -20.49
N TYR A 177 -10.14 8.52 -21.06
CA TYR A 177 -10.40 7.28 -20.32
C TYR A 177 -9.33 6.27 -20.72
N LEU A 178 -8.40 6.03 -19.80
CA LEU A 178 -7.22 5.23 -20.06
C LEU A 178 -7.39 3.83 -19.50
N PRO A 179 -7.34 2.79 -20.36
CA PRO A 179 -7.10 1.44 -19.88
C PRO A 179 -5.87 1.38 -18.97
N SER A 180 -5.84 0.48 -18.02
CA SER A 180 -4.75 0.39 -17.05
C SER A 180 -3.37 0.27 -17.71
N ASP A 181 -3.26 -0.48 -18.81
CA ASP A 181 -2.00 -0.69 -19.54
C ASP A 181 -1.43 0.61 -20.16
N LEU A 182 -2.27 1.60 -20.37
CA LEU A 182 -1.88 2.93 -20.83
C LEU A 182 -1.62 3.92 -19.69
N ALA A 183 -1.83 3.51 -18.44
CA ALA A 183 -1.68 4.32 -17.23
C ALA A 183 -0.71 3.65 -16.24
N PHE A 184 -1.20 3.11 -15.13
CA PHE A 184 -0.38 2.58 -14.03
C PHE A 184 -0.24 1.03 -14.04
N GLY A 185 -0.93 0.34 -14.95
CA GLY A 185 -0.80 -1.10 -15.17
C GLY A 185 -1.15 -1.98 -13.97
N GLU A 186 -0.51 -3.15 -13.94
CA GLU A 186 -0.71 -4.15 -12.87
C GLU A 186 -0.11 -3.76 -11.52
N GLN A 187 0.76 -2.76 -11.48
CA GLN A 187 1.37 -2.29 -10.23
C GLN A 187 0.52 -1.23 -9.53
N GLY A 188 -0.24 -0.44 -10.30
CA GLY A 188 -0.96 0.71 -9.77
C GLY A 188 -0.03 1.84 -9.34
N PHE A 189 -0.59 2.85 -8.67
CA PHE A 189 0.16 3.97 -8.11
C PHE A 189 -0.48 4.40 -6.78
N GLY A 190 -0.05 3.76 -5.71
CA GLY A 190 -0.55 4.01 -4.36
C GLY A 190 -2.04 3.69 -4.16
N PRO A 191 -2.62 4.09 -3.04
CA PRO A 191 -4.02 3.78 -2.71
C PRO A 191 -5.05 4.40 -3.65
N ALA A 192 -4.72 5.57 -4.25
CA ALA A 192 -5.63 6.29 -5.15
C ALA A 192 -5.79 5.61 -6.51
N PHE A 193 -4.78 4.88 -6.97
CA PHE A 193 -4.77 4.17 -8.25
C PHE A 193 -4.37 2.72 -8.04
N PRO A 194 -5.29 1.87 -7.58
CA PRO A 194 -5.01 0.46 -7.38
C PRO A 194 -4.61 -0.24 -8.70
N PRO A 195 -4.01 -1.42 -8.62
CA PRO A 195 -3.65 -2.20 -9.79
C PRO A 195 -4.82 -2.43 -10.75
N ASN A 196 -4.53 -2.41 -12.04
CA ASN A 196 -5.47 -2.67 -13.14
C ASN A 196 -6.66 -1.69 -13.25
N VAL A 197 -6.62 -0.55 -12.57
CA VAL A 197 -7.72 0.40 -12.62
C VAL A 197 -7.70 1.26 -13.89
N VAL A 198 -8.87 1.59 -14.41
CA VAL A 198 -9.03 2.62 -15.45
C VAL A 198 -8.81 3.99 -14.83
N VAL A 199 -8.01 4.82 -15.49
CA VAL A 199 -7.75 6.21 -15.09
C VAL A 199 -8.56 7.15 -15.98
N ILE A 200 -9.23 8.11 -15.34
CA ILE A 200 -10.01 9.15 -16.01
C ILE A 200 -9.31 10.48 -15.78
N ILE A 201 -8.98 11.17 -16.86
CA ILE A 201 -8.32 12.47 -16.83
C ILE A 201 -9.17 13.48 -17.56
N ASN A 202 -9.57 14.53 -16.89
CA ASN A 202 -10.18 15.69 -17.51
C ASN A 202 -9.09 16.75 -17.64
N VAL A 203 -8.77 17.15 -18.87
CA VAL A 203 -7.62 18.03 -19.14
C VAL A 203 -8.02 19.18 -20.04
N GLU A 204 -7.65 20.39 -19.63
CA GLU A 204 -7.82 21.61 -20.41
C GLU A 204 -6.42 22.18 -20.69
N VAL A 205 -6.11 22.33 -21.97
CA VAL A 205 -4.84 22.92 -22.43
C VAL A 205 -5.03 24.42 -22.60
N LEU A 206 -4.22 25.20 -21.91
CA LEU A 206 -4.21 26.64 -22.01
C LEU A 206 -3.36 27.11 -23.20
N ASP A 207 -3.59 28.31 -23.65
CA ASP A 207 -2.86 28.94 -24.75
C ASP A 207 -1.40 29.32 -24.40
#